data_f2d28081beba7546f38bf6fba61cb0b5
#
_entry.id   f2d28081beba7546f38bf6fba61cb0b5
#
_cell.length_a   1.000
_cell.length_b   1.000
_cell.length_c   1.000
_cell.angle_alpha   90.00
_cell.angle_beta   90.00
_cell.angle_gamma   90.00
#
_symmetry.space_group_name_H-M   'P 1'
#
loop_
_entity.id
_entity.type
_entity.pdbx_description
1 polymer ?
#
loop_
_entity_poly.entity_id
_entity_poly.type
_entity_poly.pdbx_seq_one_letter_code
_entity_poly.pdbx_strand_id
1 'polypeptide(L)'
;MLKKLILIAAATVALAGCAGMSGPGAGGASDGPAVTAAAERLRLAMIDPTPAALGALVADDLSYGHSGGKVDTKASFIADLMSGASDFVTIAITDQTIKLVDNVAIVRHTLTADTNDSGKPGKVSIKILGVWQKQGGQWKLLARQAVRPPV
;
A
#
# COMPACT_ATOMS: atom_id res chain seq x y z
N MET A 1 48.94 -16.13 -63.79
CA MET A 1 47.81 -16.62 -62.98
C MET A 1 47.88 -15.95 -61.64
N LEU A 2 47.09 -14.89 -61.41
CA LEU A 2 47.19 -13.99 -60.27
C LEU A 2 46.09 -14.36 -59.27
N LYS A 3 46.46 -14.93 -58.10
CA LYS A 3 45.53 -15.26 -57.02
C LYS A 3 45.22 -13.99 -56.21
N LYS A 4 43.99 -13.52 -56.26
CA LYS A 4 43.49 -12.43 -55.42
C LYS A 4 43.24 -12.92 -53.99
N LEU A 5 43.97 -12.37 -53.03
CA LEU A 5 43.72 -12.51 -51.61
C LEU A 5 42.59 -11.53 -51.21
N ILE A 6 41.49 -12.03 -50.68
CA ILE A 6 40.44 -11.19 -50.10
C ILE A 6 40.70 -11.13 -48.60
N LEU A 7 41.02 -9.94 -48.10
CA LEU A 7 41.08 -9.63 -46.65
C LEU A 7 39.63 -9.37 -46.14
N ILE A 8 39.19 -10.23 -45.22
CA ILE A 8 37.95 -9.98 -44.49
C ILE A 8 38.33 -9.26 -43.19
N ALA A 9 37.97 -7.98 -43.10
CA ALA A 9 38.09 -7.23 -41.84
C ALA A 9 36.91 -7.56 -40.93
N ALA A 10 37.19 -8.23 -39.80
CA ALA A 10 36.18 -8.43 -38.77
C ALA A 10 36.07 -7.17 -37.89
N ALA A 11 34.94 -6.48 -37.97
CA ALA A 11 34.62 -5.36 -37.09
C ALA A 11 34.04 -5.93 -35.78
N THR A 12 34.80 -5.86 -34.71
CA THR A 12 34.32 -6.15 -33.35
C THR A 12 33.55 -4.95 -32.81
N VAL A 13 32.21 -5.07 -32.70
CA VAL A 13 31.38 -4.09 -32.04
C VAL A 13 31.47 -4.38 -30.51
N ALA A 14 32.12 -3.50 -29.76
CA ALA A 14 32.10 -3.49 -28.33
C ALA A 14 30.78 -2.91 -27.84
N LEU A 15 29.86 -3.73 -27.31
CA LEU A 15 28.71 -3.25 -26.56
C LEU A 15 29.20 -2.78 -25.18
N ALA A 16 29.30 -1.46 -25.02
CA ALA A 16 29.45 -0.85 -23.71
C ALA A 16 28.11 -1.00 -22.95
N GLY A 17 28.02 -2.02 -22.09
CA GLY A 17 26.92 -2.21 -21.15
C GLY A 17 26.98 -1.12 -20.08
N CYS A 18 26.05 -0.15 -20.10
CA CYS A 18 25.81 0.74 -18.97
C CYS A 18 25.22 -0.10 -17.84
N ALA A 19 26.06 -0.56 -16.92
CA ALA A 19 25.63 -1.04 -15.61
C ALA A 19 25.11 0.18 -14.84
N GLY A 20 23.80 0.40 -14.89
CA GLY A 20 23.11 1.37 -14.05
C GLY A 20 23.24 0.91 -12.59
N MET A 21 24.13 1.55 -11.83
CA MET A 21 24.13 1.45 -10.38
C MET A 21 22.83 2.09 -9.88
N SER A 22 21.86 1.25 -9.53
CA SER A 22 20.69 1.69 -8.75
C SER A 22 21.19 2.02 -7.34
N GLY A 23 21.38 3.30 -7.07
CA GLY A 23 21.61 3.81 -5.72
C GLY A 23 20.40 3.54 -4.83
N PRO A 24 20.52 3.57 -3.48
CA PRO A 24 19.40 3.39 -2.55
C PRO A 24 18.30 4.41 -2.88
N GLY A 25 17.10 3.89 -3.18
CA GLY A 25 16.05 4.58 -3.90
C GLY A 25 15.44 5.75 -3.16
N ALA A 26 15.58 6.93 -3.74
CA ALA A 26 14.54 7.94 -3.59
C ALA A 26 13.25 7.37 -4.16
N GLY A 27 12.17 7.34 -3.37
CA GLY A 27 10.86 6.89 -3.82
C GLY A 27 10.51 7.56 -5.17
N GLY A 28 10.27 6.76 -6.21
CA GLY A 28 10.07 7.28 -7.55
C GLY A 28 8.87 8.24 -7.60
N ALA A 29 8.88 9.20 -8.52
CA ALA A 29 7.77 10.15 -8.71
C ALA A 29 6.38 9.45 -8.90
N SER A 30 6.37 8.17 -9.27
CA SER A 30 5.17 7.32 -9.40
C SER A 30 4.67 6.72 -8.09
N ASP A 31 5.47 6.73 -7.01
CA ASP A 31 5.12 6.02 -5.77
C ASP A 31 3.99 6.72 -4.98
N GLY A 32 3.92 8.06 -4.98
CA GLY A 32 2.82 8.80 -4.36
C GLY A 32 1.43 8.40 -4.90
N PRO A 33 1.19 8.49 -6.21
CA PRO A 33 -0.03 7.98 -6.83
C PRO A 33 -0.29 6.50 -6.57
N ALA A 34 0.76 5.65 -6.53
CA ALA A 34 0.61 4.23 -6.25
C ALA A 34 0.16 3.94 -4.81
N VAL A 35 0.67 4.71 -3.83
CA VAL A 35 0.19 4.64 -2.42
C VAL A 35 -1.26 5.11 -2.32
N THR A 36 -1.62 6.22 -2.99
CA THR A 36 -3.01 6.71 -3.03
C THR A 36 -3.95 5.63 -3.56
N ALA A 37 -3.57 4.99 -4.67
CA ALA A 37 -4.36 3.91 -5.26
C ALA A 37 -4.45 2.68 -4.36
N ALA A 38 -3.39 2.34 -3.61
CA ALA A 38 -3.41 1.25 -2.64
C ALA A 38 -4.34 1.55 -1.46
N ALA A 39 -4.30 2.77 -0.93
CA ALA A 39 -5.19 3.22 0.14
C ALA A 39 -6.66 3.21 -0.29
N GLU A 40 -6.94 3.64 -1.52
CA GLU A 40 -8.30 3.60 -2.08
C GLU A 40 -8.80 2.16 -2.28
N ARG A 41 -7.96 1.25 -2.78
CA ARG A 41 -8.33 -0.18 -2.88
C ARG A 41 -8.62 -0.77 -1.51
N LEU A 42 -7.85 -0.42 -0.47
CA LEU A 42 -8.11 -0.89 0.89
C LEU A 42 -9.43 -0.33 1.42
N ARG A 43 -9.73 0.95 1.17
CA ARG A 43 -11.02 1.56 1.53
C ARG A 43 -12.19 0.77 0.93
N LEU A 44 -12.13 0.47 -0.36
CA LEU A 44 -13.17 -0.29 -1.05
C LEU A 44 -13.26 -1.74 -0.52
N ALA A 45 -12.11 -2.39 -0.29
CA ALA A 45 -12.07 -3.75 0.24
C ALA A 45 -12.58 -3.86 1.69
N MET A 46 -12.57 -2.78 2.47
CA MET A 46 -13.19 -2.75 3.80
C MET A 46 -14.72 -2.60 3.75
N ILE A 47 -15.27 -2.02 2.66
CA ILE A 47 -16.72 -1.89 2.46
C ILE A 47 -17.31 -3.19 1.90
N ASP A 48 -16.61 -3.83 0.96
CA ASP A 48 -16.99 -5.12 0.36
C ASP A 48 -15.86 -6.13 0.56
N PRO A 49 -15.76 -6.72 1.77
CA PRO A 49 -14.60 -7.50 2.15
C PRO A 49 -14.57 -8.89 1.52
N THR A 50 -13.38 -9.25 1.00
CA THR A 50 -13.01 -10.63 0.69
C THR A 50 -11.64 -10.95 1.29
N PRO A 51 -11.37 -12.19 1.73
CA PRO A 51 -10.07 -12.55 2.29
C PRO A 51 -8.92 -12.28 1.31
N ALA A 52 -9.15 -12.52 0.01
CA ALA A 52 -8.15 -12.31 -1.03
C ALA A 52 -7.82 -10.83 -1.24
N ALA A 53 -8.83 -9.96 -1.36
CA ALA A 53 -8.64 -8.52 -1.54
C ALA A 53 -7.94 -7.89 -0.33
N LEU A 54 -8.43 -8.17 0.87
CA LEU A 54 -7.82 -7.66 2.12
C LEU A 54 -6.40 -8.18 2.28
N GLY A 55 -6.18 -9.50 2.08
CA GLY A 55 -4.88 -10.14 2.25
C GLY A 55 -3.80 -9.64 1.30
N ALA A 56 -4.17 -9.18 0.09
CA ALA A 56 -3.26 -8.59 -0.88
C ALA A 56 -2.80 -7.17 -0.49
N LEU A 57 -3.63 -6.42 0.25
CA LEU A 57 -3.44 -5.00 0.55
C LEU A 57 -2.76 -4.73 1.89
N VAL A 58 -2.68 -5.73 2.78
CA VAL A 58 -2.01 -5.60 4.07
C VAL A 58 -0.79 -6.50 4.16
N ALA A 59 0.23 -6.07 4.90
CA ALA A 59 1.44 -6.85 5.16
C ALA A 59 1.15 -8.04 6.10
N ASP A 60 1.99 -9.08 6.05
CA ASP A 60 1.84 -10.23 6.95
C ASP A 60 2.06 -9.84 8.42
N ASP A 61 2.96 -8.88 8.66
CA ASP A 61 3.25 -8.30 9.98
C ASP A 61 2.35 -7.10 10.32
N LEU A 62 1.12 -7.04 9.80
CA LEU A 62 0.20 -5.93 10.05
C LEU A 62 -0.01 -5.69 11.54
N SER A 63 0.11 -4.41 11.94
CA SER A 63 -0.31 -3.88 13.24
C SER A 63 -1.43 -2.87 13.04
N TYR A 64 -2.69 -3.25 13.25
CA TYR A 64 -3.85 -2.42 12.96
C TYR A 64 -4.49 -1.89 14.24
N GLY A 65 -4.09 -0.69 14.66
CA GLY A 65 -4.56 -0.03 15.88
C GLY A 65 -5.92 0.67 15.70
N HIS A 66 -6.87 0.33 16.56
CA HIS A 66 -8.19 0.95 16.65
C HIS A 66 -8.21 2.15 17.58
N SER A 67 -9.18 3.04 17.41
CA SER A 67 -9.33 4.26 18.24
C SER A 67 -9.71 3.95 19.71
N GLY A 68 -10.13 2.73 19.99
CA GLY A 68 -10.40 2.22 21.34
C GLY A 68 -9.23 1.47 21.98
N GLY A 69 -8.05 1.42 21.33
CA GLY A 69 -6.85 0.77 21.85
C GLY A 69 -6.65 -0.69 21.46
N LYS A 70 -7.66 -1.37 20.89
CA LYS A 70 -7.47 -2.73 20.33
C LYS A 70 -6.45 -2.67 19.19
N VAL A 71 -5.60 -3.68 19.09
CA VAL A 71 -4.65 -3.86 17.97
C VAL A 71 -4.92 -5.23 17.36
N ASP A 72 -5.17 -5.24 16.05
CA ASP A 72 -5.35 -6.45 15.27
C ASP A 72 -4.09 -6.80 14.47
N THR A 73 -3.88 -8.10 14.33
CA THR A 73 -2.99 -8.70 13.33
C THR A 73 -3.70 -8.77 11.98
N LYS A 74 -2.98 -9.15 10.91
CA LYS A 74 -3.60 -9.43 9.59
C LYS A 74 -4.76 -10.43 9.70
N ALA A 75 -4.57 -11.51 10.47
CA ALA A 75 -5.58 -12.55 10.61
C ALA A 75 -6.84 -12.05 11.31
N SER A 76 -6.70 -11.34 12.44
CA SER A 76 -7.84 -10.82 13.19
C SER A 76 -8.54 -9.67 12.46
N PHE A 77 -7.79 -8.79 11.77
CA PHE A 77 -8.34 -7.73 10.93
C PHE A 77 -9.26 -8.29 9.81
N ILE A 78 -8.79 -9.32 9.10
CA ILE A 78 -9.59 -9.99 8.07
C ILE A 78 -10.80 -10.70 8.70
N ALA A 79 -10.61 -11.43 9.79
CA ALA A 79 -11.68 -12.15 10.47
C ALA A 79 -12.81 -11.23 10.96
N ASP A 80 -12.47 -10.07 11.54
CA ASP A 80 -13.44 -9.09 12.01
C ASP A 80 -14.31 -8.53 10.88
N LEU A 81 -13.69 -8.20 9.73
CA LEU A 81 -14.42 -7.72 8.55
C LEU A 81 -15.29 -8.84 7.92
N MET A 82 -14.76 -10.06 7.84
CA MET A 82 -15.50 -11.18 7.26
C MET A 82 -16.68 -11.65 8.12
N SER A 83 -16.59 -11.50 9.43
CA SER A 83 -17.68 -11.89 10.37
C SER A 83 -18.72 -10.79 10.59
N GLY A 84 -18.46 -9.55 10.10
CA GLY A 84 -19.28 -8.39 10.41
C GLY A 84 -19.10 -7.87 11.85
N ALA A 85 -18.10 -8.35 12.60
CA ALA A 85 -17.71 -7.75 13.89
C ALA A 85 -17.24 -6.31 13.69
N SER A 86 -16.62 -6.03 12.53
CA SER A 86 -16.38 -4.71 11.96
C SER A 86 -17.06 -4.67 10.60
N ASP A 87 -18.03 -3.78 10.40
CA ASP A 87 -18.82 -3.70 9.18
C ASP A 87 -18.96 -2.23 8.75
N PHE A 88 -18.29 -1.87 7.65
CA PHE A 88 -18.33 -0.54 7.06
C PHE A 88 -19.36 -0.48 5.95
N VAL A 89 -20.45 0.26 6.16
CA VAL A 89 -21.47 0.54 5.13
C VAL A 89 -20.97 1.58 4.14
N THR A 90 -20.31 2.62 4.64
CA THR A 90 -19.65 3.66 3.84
C THR A 90 -18.34 4.07 4.49
N ILE A 91 -17.38 4.50 3.69
CA ILE A 91 -16.14 5.15 4.16
C ILE A 91 -15.85 6.35 3.27
N ALA A 92 -15.68 7.51 3.87
CA ALA A 92 -15.13 8.69 3.22
C ALA A 92 -13.76 9.03 3.81
N ILE A 93 -12.81 9.37 2.95
CA ILE A 93 -11.45 9.80 3.32
C ILE A 93 -11.29 11.26 2.91
N THR A 94 -10.87 12.12 3.85
CA THR A 94 -10.56 13.53 3.61
C THR A 94 -9.21 13.91 4.21
N ASP A 95 -8.67 15.06 3.82
CA ASP A 95 -7.42 15.64 4.32
C ASP A 95 -6.22 14.68 4.18
N GLN A 96 -6.20 13.85 3.12
CA GLN A 96 -5.13 12.87 2.94
C GLN A 96 -3.81 13.56 2.60
N THR A 97 -2.77 13.19 3.35
CA THR A 97 -1.38 13.55 3.09
C THR A 97 -0.51 12.31 3.00
N ILE A 98 0.48 12.33 2.11
CA ILE A 98 1.42 11.24 1.89
C ILE A 98 2.83 11.78 1.95
N LYS A 99 3.67 11.17 2.79
CA LYS A 99 5.12 11.42 2.85
C LYS A 99 5.84 10.12 2.51
N LEU A 100 6.62 10.15 1.45
CA LEU A 100 7.45 9.02 1.02
C LEU A 100 8.83 9.10 1.69
N VAL A 101 9.32 7.96 2.17
CA VAL A 101 10.67 7.77 2.69
C VAL A 101 11.13 6.40 2.20
N ASP A 102 11.97 6.37 1.19
CA ASP A 102 12.45 5.15 0.52
C ASP A 102 11.28 4.21 0.10
N ASN A 103 11.22 3.01 0.64
CA ASN A 103 10.15 2.04 0.41
C ASN A 103 9.01 2.13 1.43
N VAL A 104 8.91 3.22 2.18
CA VAL A 104 7.89 3.48 3.19
C VAL A 104 7.11 4.74 2.85
N ALA A 105 5.80 4.71 3.07
CA ALA A 105 4.94 5.88 2.99
C ALA A 105 4.19 6.09 4.30
N ILE A 106 4.25 7.31 4.83
CA ILE A 106 3.44 7.75 5.95
C ILE A 106 2.21 8.43 5.37
N VAL A 107 1.03 7.87 5.64
CA VAL A 107 -0.25 8.37 5.15
C VAL A 107 -1.09 8.83 6.33
N ARG A 108 -1.53 10.09 6.30
CA ARG A 108 -2.47 10.63 7.29
C ARG A 108 -3.76 11.04 6.59
N HIS A 109 -4.89 10.79 7.23
CA HIS A 109 -6.18 11.26 6.74
C HIS A 109 -7.23 11.28 7.85
N THR A 110 -8.36 11.92 7.56
CA THR A 110 -9.60 11.78 8.32
C THR A 110 -10.43 10.67 7.67
N LEU A 111 -10.94 9.74 8.47
CA LEU A 111 -11.90 8.73 8.04
C LEU A 111 -13.23 9.00 8.72
N THR A 112 -14.29 9.15 7.94
CA THR A 112 -15.68 9.13 8.42
C THR A 112 -16.40 7.95 7.78
N ALA A 113 -17.23 7.27 8.57
CA ALA A 113 -17.93 6.07 8.10
C ALA A 113 -19.29 5.93 8.76
N ASP A 114 -20.23 5.34 8.01
CA ASP A 114 -21.36 4.64 8.58
C ASP A 114 -20.98 3.19 8.77
N THR A 115 -21.29 2.62 9.92
CA THR A 115 -20.97 1.23 10.27
C THR A 115 -22.21 0.47 10.70
N ASN A 116 -22.12 -0.87 10.66
CA ASN A 116 -23.16 -1.77 11.16
C ASN A 116 -22.52 -2.92 11.97
N ASP A 117 -21.57 -2.58 12.83
CA ASP A 117 -20.73 -3.51 13.57
C ASP A 117 -21.58 -4.50 14.41
N SER A 118 -21.47 -5.79 14.11
CA SER A 118 -22.29 -6.85 14.72
C SER A 118 -23.81 -6.57 14.62
N GLY A 119 -24.24 -5.96 13.51
CA GLY A 119 -25.64 -5.60 13.27
C GLY A 119 -26.11 -4.36 14.04
N LYS A 120 -25.19 -3.54 14.57
CA LYS A 120 -25.50 -2.30 15.29
C LYS A 120 -25.06 -1.10 14.46
N PRO A 121 -26.03 -0.34 13.89
CA PRO A 121 -25.72 0.87 13.15
C PRO A 121 -24.95 1.90 13.98
N GLY A 122 -23.93 2.49 13.40
CA GLY A 122 -23.06 3.48 14.04
C GLY A 122 -22.47 4.48 13.06
N LYS A 123 -21.81 5.50 13.62
CA LYS A 123 -21.05 6.49 12.87
C LYS A 123 -19.67 6.65 13.50
N VAL A 124 -18.67 6.78 12.67
CA VAL A 124 -17.29 6.93 13.10
C VAL A 124 -16.67 8.16 12.43
N SER A 125 -15.92 8.94 13.23
CA SER A 125 -15.04 10.00 12.73
C SER A 125 -13.72 9.90 13.49
N ILE A 126 -12.62 9.60 12.79
CA ILE A 126 -11.31 9.31 13.37
C ILE A 126 -10.19 9.88 12.51
N LYS A 127 -9.08 10.22 13.14
CA LYS A 127 -7.82 10.54 12.46
C LYS A 127 -6.97 9.28 12.38
N ILE A 128 -6.38 9.06 11.20
CA ILE A 128 -5.56 7.88 10.92
C ILE A 128 -4.12 8.30 10.67
N LEU A 129 -3.19 7.55 11.27
CA LEU A 129 -1.82 7.42 10.83
C LEU A 129 -1.64 6.01 10.26
N GLY A 130 -1.35 5.91 8.97
CA GLY A 130 -0.99 4.66 8.30
C GLY A 130 0.47 4.66 7.88
N VAL A 131 1.15 3.54 8.08
CA VAL A 131 2.47 3.25 7.55
C VAL A 131 2.32 2.19 6.47
N TRP A 132 2.69 2.54 5.25
CA TRP A 132 2.67 1.65 4.10
C TRP A 132 4.09 1.29 3.71
N GLN A 133 4.31 0.05 3.31
CA GLN A 133 5.60 -0.43 2.86
C GLN A 133 5.49 -1.08 1.48
N LYS A 134 6.45 -0.79 0.62
CA LYS A 134 6.55 -1.42 -0.70
C LYS A 134 7.20 -2.79 -0.56
N GLN A 135 6.43 -3.84 -0.78
CA GLN A 135 6.82 -5.24 -0.68
C GLN A 135 6.54 -5.94 -2.02
N GLY A 136 7.56 -6.52 -2.65
CA GLY A 136 7.41 -7.18 -3.95
C GLY A 136 6.80 -6.27 -5.03
N GLY A 137 7.12 -4.96 -5.01
CA GLY A 137 6.59 -3.97 -5.94
C GLY A 137 5.18 -3.46 -5.62
N GLN A 138 4.53 -3.97 -4.57
CA GLN A 138 3.18 -3.58 -4.14
C GLN A 138 3.23 -2.80 -2.84
N TRP A 139 2.42 -1.73 -2.73
CA TRP A 139 2.24 -0.98 -1.50
C TRP A 139 1.24 -1.72 -0.61
N LYS A 140 1.67 -2.11 0.60
CA LYS A 140 0.86 -2.81 1.61
C LYS A 140 0.81 -2.01 2.90
N LEU A 141 -0.34 -1.99 3.56
CA LEU A 141 -0.46 -1.41 4.89
C LEU A 141 0.31 -2.28 5.90
N LEU A 142 1.35 -1.70 6.53
CA LEU A 142 2.16 -2.37 7.55
C LEU A 142 1.66 -2.04 8.96
N ALA A 143 1.31 -0.77 9.20
CA ALA A 143 0.78 -0.35 10.49
C ALA A 143 -0.27 0.74 10.33
N ARG A 144 -1.23 0.77 11.25
CA ARG A 144 -2.23 1.82 11.36
C ARG A 144 -2.48 2.13 12.83
N GLN A 145 -2.66 3.42 13.14
CA GLN A 145 -3.23 3.84 14.40
C GLN A 145 -4.35 4.83 14.15
N ALA A 146 -5.51 4.54 14.70
CA ALA A 146 -6.63 5.45 14.74
C ALA A 146 -6.70 6.19 16.09
N VAL A 147 -7.11 7.45 16.04
CA VAL A 147 -7.42 8.24 17.23
C VAL A 147 -8.72 9.01 17.03
N ARG A 148 -9.51 9.15 18.10
CA ARG A 148 -10.68 10.04 18.08
C ARG A 148 -10.18 11.47 18.24
N PRO A 149 -10.72 12.43 17.44
CA PRO A 149 -10.48 13.84 17.70
C PRO A 149 -10.96 14.20 19.10
N PRO A 150 -10.33 15.16 19.79
CA PRO A 150 -10.91 15.71 21.02
C PRO A 150 -12.28 16.31 20.73
N VAL A 151 -13.22 16.14 21.64
CA VAL A 151 -14.55 16.76 21.65
C VAL A 151 -14.45 18.19 22.17
#